data_0c449b48afdba871b82fe8f2113935ef
#
_entry.id   0c449b48afdba871b82fe8f2113935ef
#
_cell.length_a   1.000
_cell.length_b   1.000
_cell.length_c   1.000
_cell.angle_alpha   90.00
_cell.angle_beta   90.00
_cell.angle_gamma   90.00
#
_symmetry.space_group_name_H-M   'P 1'
#
loop_
_entity.id
_entity.type
_entity.pdbx_description
1 polymer ?
#
loop_
_entity_poly.entity_id
_entity_poly.type
_entity_poly.pdbx_seq_one_letter_code
_entity_poly.pdbx_strand_id
1 'polypeptide(L)'
;RTIITGNARSAVTASNLLSLSGFASLLRYDTPSAENTDDRDELLMIFGLSDRQKLGSNMTFTLSADAVLNHVVYLFADRSANNNWNRVFRLSPRIEYEPSPRFRTTNAFEVLANYTVYDFENQVFSVKSFSFRQFSFIDSTTYQLSHRVALDLSLRVKLYERGQLSWREFKERPVNYFDDRTYWGQFRYTPNAGLTFAVGFRYFSLTRFQYNVQERVFDNRLANYGPTCLVEWSASRDTRLLVSGWYEVQTQTGGPSESISNVAMSIVLGL
;
A
#
# COMPACT_ATOMS: atom_id res chain seq x y z
N ARG A 1 -27.29 8.77 10.18
CA ARG A 1 -26.41 7.83 9.48
C ARG A 1 -27.08 6.47 9.39
N THR A 2 -27.13 5.87 8.21
CA THR A 2 -27.62 4.50 7.97
C THR A 2 -26.46 3.65 7.51
N ILE A 3 -26.35 2.43 8.07
CA ILE A 3 -25.26 1.49 7.74
C ILE A 3 -25.88 0.11 7.46
N ILE A 4 -25.44 -0.52 6.37
CA ILE A 4 -25.77 -1.89 6.01
C ILE A 4 -24.45 -2.64 5.80
N THR A 5 -24.31 -3.82 6.42
CA THR A 5 -23.16 -4.68 6.25
C THR A 5 -23.59 -6.10 5.97
N GLY A 6 -22.82 -6.79 5.16
CA GLY A 6 -23.03 -8.22 4.88
C GLY A 6 -21.70 -8.90 4.58
N ASN A 7 -21.56 -10.14 5.03
CA ASN A 7 -20.45 -10.99 4.65
C ASN A 7 -20.92 -12.43 4.48
N ALA A 8 -20.28 -13.14 3.56
CA ALA A 8 -20.52 -14.55 3.33
C ALA A 8 -19.17 -15.25 3.14
N ARG A 9 -19.05 -16.44 3.66
CA ARG A 9 -17.86 -17.28 3.50
C ARG A 9 -18.29 -18.70 3.19
N SER A 10 -17.71 -19.29 2.15
CA SER A 10 -18.03 -20.64 1.71
C SER A 10 -16.75 -21.42 1.39
N ALA A 11 -16.63 -22.60 1.95
CA ALA A 11 -15.63 -23.59 1.53
C ALA A 11 -16.19 -24.29 0.27
N VAL A 12 -15.75 -23.84 -0.91
CA VAL A 12 -16.16 -24.43 -2.19
C VAL A 12 -15.62 -25.85 -2.33
N THR A 13 -14.39 -26.07 -1.84
CA THR A 13 -13.77 -27.39 -1.67
C THR A 13 -12.97 -27.41 -0.37
N ALA A 14 -12.39 -28.55 0.01
CA ALA A 14 -11.47 -28.64 1.16
C ALA A 14 -10.22 -27.75 1.03
N SER A 15 -9.85 -27.38 -0.19
CA SER A 15 -8.68 -26.55 -0.50
C SER A 15 -9.01 -25.12 -0.95
N ASN A 16 -10.32 -24.79 -1.14
CA ASN A 16 -10.73 -23.48 -1.65
C ASN A 16 -11.72 -22.82 -0.71
N LEU A 17 -11.44 -21.57 -0.34
CA LEU A 17 -12.27 -20.72 0.51
C LEU A 17 -12.59 -19.41 -0.21
N LEU A 18 -13.88 -19.23 -0.55
CA LEU A 18 -14.42 -18.01 -1.12
C LEU A 18 -15.02 -17.13 -0.02
N SER A 19 -14.69 -15.84 -0.03
CA SER A 19 -15.23 -14.85 0.91
C SER A 19 -15.76 -13.64 0.14
N LEU A 20 -16.96 -13.19 0.50
CA LEU A 20 -17.61 -12.00 -0.02
C LEU A 20 -17.90 -11.04 1.13
N SER A 21 -17.72 -9.76 0.93
CA SER A 21 -18.08 -8.72 1.89
C SER A 21 -18.73 -7.54 1.19
N GLY A 22 -19.68 -6.92 1.86
CA GLY A 22 -20.34 -5.72 1.39
C GLY A 22 -20.60 -4.77 2.55
N PHE A 23 -20.42 -3.50 2.32
CA PHE A 23 -20.70 -2.42 3.25
C PHE A 23 -21.32 -1.27 2.47
N ALA A 24 -22.39 -0.66 3.02
CA ALA A 24 -22.94 0.58 2.52
C ALA A 24 -23.26 1.50 3.70
N SER A 25 -22.93 2.76 3.58
CA SER A 25 -23.23 3.80 4.58
C SER A 25 -23.72 5.06 3.89
N LEU A 26 -24.86 5.57 4.33
CA LEU A 26 -25.37 6.88 3.97
C LEU A 26 -25.26 7.78 5.21
N LEU A 27 -24.45 8.82 5.13
CA LEU A 27 -24.34 9.90 6.10
C LEU A 27 -25.02 11.13 5.54
N ARG A 28 -25.94 11.70 6.29
CA ARG A 28 -26.46 13.05 6.07
C ARG A 28 -25.89 13.91 7.17
N TYR A 29 -25.05 14.84 6.78
CA TYR A 29 -24.42 15.80 7.67
C TYR A 29 -25.09 17.15 7.47
N ASP A 30 -25.82 17.58 8.48
CA ASP A 30 -26.57 18.82 8.52
C ASP A 30 -26.35 19.43 9.91
N THR A 31 -25.89 20.66 9.96
CA THR A 31 -25.62 21.38 11.20
C THR A 31 -26.55 22.59 11.32
N PRO A 32 -27.08 22.89 12.52
CA PRO A 32 -27.98 24.03 12.72
C PRO A 32 -27.26 25.39 12.64
N SER A 33 -25.96 25.44 12.41
CA SER A 33 -25.18 26.67 12.32
C SER A 33 -25.29 27.29 10.93
N ALA A 34 -25.85 28.49 10.83
CA ALA A 34 -25.97 29.24 9.57
C ALA A 34 -24.59 29.61 8.94
N GLU A 35 -23.50 29.56 9.72
CA GLU A 35 -22.14 29.83 9.24
C GLU A 35 -21.47 28.59 8.64
N ASN A 36 -22.01 27.40 8.88
CA ASN A 36 -21.46 26.17 8.36
C ASN A 36 -21.95 25.90 6.93
N THR A 37 -21.02 25.92 5.98
CA THR A 37 -21.28 25.62 4.57
C THR A 37 -20.84 24.20 4.16
N ASP A 38 -20.52 23.34 5.13
CA ASP A 38 -20.02 21.96 4.90
C ASP A 38 -21.11 20.88 4.97
N ASP A 39 -22.38 21.28 5.05
CA ASP A 39 -23.50 20.34 5.06
C ASP A 39 -23.51 19.51 3.78
N ARG A 40 -23.54 18.19 3.94
CA ARG A 40 -23.35 17.27 2.83
C ARG A 40 -23.97 15.90 3.07
N ASP A 41 -24.31 15.25 1.99
CA ASP A 41 -24.64 13.83 1.95
C ASP A 41 -23.40 13.02 1.48
N GLU A 42 -23.09 11.93 2.17
CA GLU A 42 -22.03 11.01 1.79
C GLU A 42 -22.58 9.60 1.64
N LEU A 43 -22.43 9.02 0.45
CA LEU A 43 -22.71 7.61 0.18
C LEU A 43 -21.38 6.87 0.04
N LEU A 44 -21.11 5.93 0.94
CA LEU A 44 -19.95 5.06 0.88
C LEU A 44 -20.39 3.61 0.67
N MET A 45 -19.88 2.97 -0.39
CA MET A 45 -20.07 1.55 -0.65
C MET A 45 -18.71 0.87 -0.78
N ILE A 46 -18.56 -0.28 -0.14
CA ILE A 46 -17.36 -1.11 -0.20
C ILE A 46 -17.78 -2.53 -0.52
N PHE A 47 -17.13 -3.12 -1.53
CA PHE A 47 -17.32 -4.51 -1.91
C PHE A 47 -15.97 -5.22 -1.89
N GLY A 48 -15.92 -6.42 -1.37
CA GLY A 48 -14.73 -7.24 -1.31
C GLY A 48 -15.04 -8.68 -1.73
N LEU A 49 -14.16 -9.24 -2.55
CA LEU A 49 -14.13 -10.64 -2.97
C LEU A 49 -12.75 -11.18 -2.65
N SER A 50 -12.66 -12.35 -2.01
CA SER A 50 -11.38 -13.04 -1.81
C SER A 50 -11.57 -14.53 -2.06
N ASP A 51 -10.72 -15.09 -2.92
CA ASP A 51 -10.61 -16.51 -3.19
C ASP A 51 -9.25 -17.02 -2.75
N ARG A 52 -9.22 -17.93 -1.79
CA ARG A 52 -7.99 -18.54 -1.27
C ARG A 52 -7.97 -20.02 -1.65
N GLN A 53 -6.93 -20.40 -2.38
CA GLN A 53 -6.71 -21.77 -2.86
C GLN A 53 -5.42 -22.34 -2.29
N LYS A 54 -5.50 -23.52 -1.68
CA LYS A 54 -4.31 -24.32 -1.35
C LYS A 54 -3.95 -25.17 -2.57
N LEU A 55 -2.79 -24.92 -3.14
CA LEU A 55 -2.23 -25.62 -4.30
C LEU A 55 -1.20 -26.63 -3.81
N GLY A 56 -1.68 -27.77 -3.28
CA GLY A 56 -0.88 -28.77 -2.62
C GLY A 56 -0.57 -28.42 -1.15
N SER A 57 0.51 -29.01 -0.61
CA SER A 57 0.91 -28.83 0.80
C SER A 57 1.72 -27.55 1.06
N ASN A 58 2.37 -27.01 0.04
CA ASN A 58 3.44 -26.02 0.18
C ASN A 58 3.11 -24.68 -0.48
N MET A 59 1.99 -24.57 -1.18
CA MET A 59 1.64 -23.33 -1.88
C MET A 59 0.19 -22.93 -1.60
N THR A 60 0.02 -21.65 -1.30
CA THR A 60 -1.29 -21.02 -1.18
C THR A 60 -1.35 -19.83 -2.15
N PHE A 61 -2.39 -19.80 -2.97
CA PHE A 61 -2.75 -18.67 -3.81
C PHE A 61 -3.95 -17.95 -3.21
N THR A 62 -3.91 -16.63 -3.15
CA THR A 62 -5.04 -15.80 -2.74
C THR A 62 -5.24 -14.71 -3.78
N LEU A 63 -6.45 -14.61 -4.32
CA LEU A 63 -6.89 -13.52 -5.17
C LEU A 63 -7.89 -12.67 -4.38
N SER A 64 -7.59 -11.38 -4.22
CA SER A 64 -8.52 -10.41 -3.62
C SER A 64 -8.87 -9.32 -4.62
N ALA A 65 -10.15 -8.95 -4.68
CA ALA A 65 -10.65 -7.85 -5.47
C ALA A 65 -11.54 -6.96 -4.59
N ASP A 66 -11.25 -5.66 -4.57
CA ASP A 66 -11.99 -4.68 -3.77
C ASP A 66 -12.48 -3.54 -4.65
N ALA A 67 -13.68 -3.04 -4.36
CA ALA A 67 -14.22 -1.83 -4.94
C ALA A 67 -14.73 -0.91 -3.84
N VAL A 68 -14.29 0.34 -3.85
CA VAL A 68 -14.78 1.41 -2.96
C VAL A 68 -15.38 2.49 -3.83
N LEU A 69 -16.64 2.82 -3.58
CA LEU A 69 -17.38 3.89 -4.27
C LEU A 69 -17.83 4.88 -3.21
N ASN A 70 -17.34 6.10 -3.29
CA ASN A 70 -17.72 7.18 -2.40
C ASN A 70 -18.26 8.36 -3.19
N HIS A 71 -19.47 8.82 -2.86
CA HIS A 71 -20.09 10.00 -3.44
C HIS A 71 -20.32 11.04 -2.36
N VAL A 72 -19.79 12.24 -2.56
CA VAL A 72 -19.95 13.38 -1.67
C VAL A 72 -20.73 14.44 -2.40
N VAL A 73 -21.86 14.90 -1.80
CA VAL A 73 -22.72 15.93 -2.35
C VAL A 73 -22.91 17.02 -1.31
N TYR A 74 -22.35 18.19 -1.56
CA TYR A 74 -22.56 19.39 -0.74
C TYR A 74 -23.92 20.01 -1.03
N LEU A 75 -24.63 20.39 0.04
CA LEU A 75 -25.99 20.92 -0.05
C LEU A 75 -26.02 22.42 -0.43
N PHE A 76 -24.93 23.14 -0.16
CA PHE A 76 -24.81 24.56 -0.49
C PHE A 76 -24.26 24.76 -1.91
N ALA A 77 -24.87 25.71 -2.65
CA ALA A 77 -24.47 26.00 -4.02
C ALA A 77 -23.00 26.39 -4.17
N ASP A 78 -22.45 27.16 -3.21
CA ASP A 78 -21.07 27.61 -3.20
C ASP A 78 -20.05 26.47 -3.07
N ARG A 79 -20.48 25.32 -2.55
CA ARG A 79 -19.66 24.13 -2.39
C ARG A 79 -19.95 23.04 -3.42
N SER A 80 -21.01 23.19 -4.22
CA SER A 80 -21.45 22.16 -5.17
C SER A 80 -20.40 21.79 -6.22
N ALA A 81 -19.46 22.70 -6.53
CA ALA A 81 -18.34 22.40 -7.41
C ALA A 81 -17.42 21.29 -6.87
N ASN A 82 -17.47 21.00 -5.57
CA ASN A 82 -16.71 19.93 -4.92
C ASN A 82 -17.47 18.59 -4.88
N ASN A 83 -18.71 18.52 -5.38
CA ASN A 83 -19.43 17.26 -5.49
C ASN A 83 -18.66 16.29 -6.36
N ASN A 84 -18.40 15.10 -5.84
CA ASN A 84 -17.57 14.16 -6.57
C ASN A 84 -17.87 12.72 -6.24
N TRP A 85 -17.57 11.86 -7.20
CA TRP A 85 -17.40 10.44 -7.02
C TRP A 85 -15.93 10.09 -6.90
N ASN A 86 -15.57 9.35 -5.84
CA ASN A 86 -14.31 8.67 -5.73
C ASN A 86 -14.54 7.16 -5.92
N ARG A 87 -13.87 6.57 -6.91
CA ARG A 87 -13.99 5.16 -7.28
C ARG A 87 -12.64 4.51 -7.22
N VAL A 88 -12.46 3.59 -6.27
CA VAL A 88 -11.21 2.84 -6.11
C VAL A 88 -11.47 1.38 -6.41
N PHE A 89 -10.70 0.83 -7.33
CA PHE A 89 -10.69 -0.58 -7.69
C PHE A 89 -9.31 -1.16 -7.40
N ARG A 90 -9.28 -2.29 -6.74
CA ARG A 90 -8.04 -2.99 -6.38
C ARG A 90 -8.15 -4.46 -6.73
N LEU A 91 -7.11 -5.01 -7.34
CA LEU A 91 -6.92 -6.43 -7.57
C LEU A 91 -5.57 -6.83 -6.97
N SER A 92 -5.57 -7.82 -6.08
CA SER A 92 -4.38 -8.19 -5.30
C SER A 92 -4.19 -9.71 -5.27
N PRO A 93 -3.53 -10.31 -6.28
CA PRO A 93 -3.07 -11.68 -6.22
C PRO A 93 -1.85 -11.82 -5.30
N ARG A 94 -1.83 -12.88 -4.49
CA ARG A 94 -0.76 -13.23 -3.56
C ARG A 94 -0.46 -14.72 -3.63
N ILE A 95 0.83 -15.05 -3.64
CA ILE A 95 1.34 -16.42 -3.59
C ILE A 95 2.21 -16.56 -2.34
N GLU A 96 1.92 -17.56 -1.54
CA GLU A 96 2.76 -18.01 -0.43
C GLU A 96 3.29 -19.40 -0.79
N TYR A 97 4.62 -19.55 -0.81
CA TYR A 97 5.28 -20.79 -1.21
C TYR A 97 6.34 -21.18 -0.18
N GLU A 98 6.20 -22.37 0.38
CA GLU A 98 7.06 -22.95 1.40
C GLU A 98 7.39 -24.42 1.07
N PRO A 99 8.27 -24.66 0.06
CA PRO A 99 8.61 -26.01 -0.38
C PRO A 99 9.38 -26.83 0.66
N SER A 100 10.00 -26.15 1.63
CA SER A 100 10.73 -26.78 2.72
C SER A 100 10.77 -25.85 3.94
N PRO A 101 11.05 -26.38 5.15
CA PRO A 101 11.25 -25.54 6.35
C PRO A 101 12.40 -24.54 6.24
N ARG A 102 13.25 -24.68 5.22
CA ARG A 102 14.39 -23.77 4.99
C ARG A 102 14.08 -22.63 4.03
N PHE A 103 13.02 -22.74 3.26
CA PHE A 103 12.71 -21.73 2.24
C PHE A 103 11.25 -21.33 2.29
N ARG A 104 11.00 -20.06 2.47
CA ARG A 104 9.68 -19.46 2.41
C ARG A 104 9.73 -18.20 1.59
N THR A 105 8.79 -18.04 0.65
CA THR A 105 8.62 -16.81 -0.09
C THR A 105 7.15 -16.41 -0.16
N THR A 106 6.90 -15.10 -0.13
CA THR A 106 5.60 -14.49 -0.35
C THR A 106 5.73 -13.47 -1.45
N ASN A 107 4.96 -13.65 -2.52
CA ASN A 107 4.87 -12.73 -3.63
C ASN A 107 3.48 -12.11 -3.66
N ALA A 108 3.40 -10.81 -3.57
CA ALA A 108 2.15 -10.07 -3.64
C ALA A 108 2.20 -9.04 -4.78
N PHE A 109 1.17 -9.06 -5.60
CA PHE A 109 0.95 -8.07 -6.66
C PHE A 109 -0.27 -7.24 -6.31
N GLU A 110 -0.30 -6.01 -6.75
CA GLU A 110 -1.47 -5.15 -6.64
C GLU A 110 -1.60 -4.29 -7.88
N VAL A 111 -2.79 -4.26 -8.44
CA VAL A 111 -3.22 -3.25 -9.41
C VAL A 111 -4.30 -2.42 -8.75
N LEU A 112 -4.10 -1.11 -8.71
CA LEU A 112 -5.04 -0.16 -8.14
C LEU A 112 -5.36 0.93 -9.16
N ALA A 113 -6.64 1.22 -9.32
CA ALA A 113 -7.13 2.37 -10.06
C ALA A 113 -8.03 3.21 -9.17
N ASN A 114 -7.77 4.50 -9.09
CA ASN A 114 -8.58 5.47 -8.37
C ASN A 114 -8.98 6.59 -9.34
N TYR A 115 -10.29 6.84 -9.45
CA TYR A 115 -10.88 7.87 -10.28
C TYR A 115 -11.69 8.81 -9.41
N THR A 116 -11.25 10.07 -9.33
CA THR A 116 -12.03 11.14 -8.71
C THR A 116 -12.67 11.98 -9.81
N VAL A 117 -13.99 11.95 -9.85
CA VAL A 117 -14.80 12.57 -10.90
C VAL A 117 -15.71 13.60 -10.27
N TYR A 118 -15.56 14.85 -10.66
CA TYR A 118 -16.42 15.94 -10.20
C TYR A 118 -17.71 15.99 -11.01
N ASP A 119 -18.85 16.17 -10.33
CA ASP A 119 -20.16 16.13 -10.95
C ASP A 119 -20.36 17.27 -11.97
N PHE A 120 -19.72 18.43 -11.74
CA PHE A 120 -19.78 19.63 -12.58
C PHE A 120 -18.50 19.89 -13.37
N GLU A 121 -17.89 18.86 -13.92
CA GLU A 121 -16.59 18.89 -14.63
C GLU A 121 -16.53 19.92 -15.79
N ASN A 122 -17.65 20.28 -16.40
CA ASN A 122 -17.70 21.13 -17.59
C ASN A 122 -17.95 22.62 -17.31
N GLN A 123 -17.97 23.07 -16.07
CA GLN A 123 -18.12 24.48 -15.74
C GLN A 123 -16.78 25.21 -15.82
N VAL A 124 -16.79 26.48 -16.25
CA VAL A 124 -15.59 27.28 -16.57
C VAL A 124 -14.57 27.36 -15.40
N PHE A 125 -15.03 27.19 -14.17
CA PHE A 125 -14.21 27.21 -12.95
C PHE A 125 -14.17 25.86 -12.22
N SER A 126 -14.53 24.76 -12.87
CA SER A 126 -14.62 23.46 -12.20
C SER A 126 -13.24 22.87 -11.94
N VAL A 127 -13.13 22.18 -10.81
CA VAL A 127 -11.99 21.33 -10.49
C VAL A 127 -11.96 20.18 -11.50
N LYS A 128 -10.79 19.91 -12.06
CA LYS A 128 -10.66 18.82 -13.05
C LYS A 128 -10.64 17.48 -12.36
N SER A 129 -11.40 16.54 -12.91
CA SER A 129 -11.32 15.12 -12.52
C SER A 129 -9.92 14.57 -12.74
N PHE A 130 -9.55 13.60 -11.94
CA PHE A 130 -8.22 12.99 -12.04
C PHE A 130 -8.27 11.49 -11.84
N SER A 131 -7.25 10.83 -12.37
CA SER A 131 -7.00 9.42 -12.21
C SER A 131 -5.68 9.19 -11.49
N PHE A 132 -5.63 8.09 -10.77
CA PHE A 132 -4.42 7.53 -10.20
C PHE A 132 -4.42 6.03 -10.47
N ARG A 133 -3.38 5.53 -11.10
CA ARG A 133 -3.19 4.10 -11.37
C ARG A 133 -1.87 3.64 -10.79
N GLN A 134 -1.88 2.49 -10.16
CA GLN A 134 -0.73 1.91 -9.53
C GLN A 134 -0.62 0.43 -9.85
N PHE A 135 0.58 0.01 -10.13
CA PHE A 135 1.01 -1.37 -10.05
C PHE A 135 2.03 -1.49 -8.93
N SER A 136 1.88 -2.48 -8.05
CA SER A 136 2.92 -2.81 -7.08
C SER A 136 3.22 -4.31 -7.05
N PHE A 137 4.47 -4.62 -6.78
CA PHE A 137 4.97 -5.95 -6.55
C PHE A 137 5.79 -5.94 -5.27
N ILE A 138 5.53 -6.90 -4.38
CA ILE A 138 6.28 -7.11 -3.14
C ILE A 138 6.69 -8.59 -3.11
N ASP A 139 7.98 -8.82 -2.99
CA ASP A 139 8.56 -10.12 -2.62
C ASP A 139 9.11 -10.06 -1.20
N SER A 140 8.91 -11.12 -0.45
CA SER A 140 9.50 -11.33 0.86
C SER A 140 9.93 -12.79 0.97
N THR A 141 11.25 -13.01 0.99
CA THR A 141 11.85 -14.32 0.95
C THR A 141 12.76 -14.52 2.15
N THR A 142 12.60 -15.65 2.85
CA THR A 142 13.49 -16.09 3.91
C THR A 142 14.13 -17.41 3.49
N TYR A 143 15.45 -17.49 3.57
CA TYR A 143 16.22 -18.71 3.36
C TYR A 143 17.04 -19.06 4.60
N GLN A 144 16.72 -20.19 5.22
CA GLN A 144 17.43 -20.71 6.40
C GLN A 144 18.72 -21.42 5.97
N LEU A 145 19.86 -20.75 6.10
CA LEU A 145 21.17 -21.27 5.74
C LEU A 145 21.63 -22.37 6.73
N SER A 146 21.35 -22.17 8.02
CA SER A 146 21.59 -23.16 9.08
C SER A 146 20.52 -22.96 10.17
N HIS A 147 20.52 -23.80 11.20
CA HIS A 147 19.58 -23.65 12.33
C HIS A 147 19.71 -22.32 13.10
N ARG A 148 20.81 -21.58 12.91
CA ARG A 148 21.08 -20.29 13.57
C ARG A 148 21.16 -19.11 12.61
N VAL A 149 21.31 -19.34 11.32
CA VAL A 149 21.55 -18.29 10.33
C VAL A 149 20.48 -18.32 9.26
N ALA A 150 19.85 -17.19 9.02
CA ALA A 150 18.91 -16.97 7.93
C ALA A 150 19.33 -15.76 7.07
N LEU A 151 18.95 -15.81 5.81
CA LEU A 151 18.98 -14.70 4.87
C LEU A 151 17.53 -14.26 4.63
N ASP A 152 17.21 -13.01 4.98
CA ASP A 152 15.93 -12.39 4.69
C ASP A 152 16.11 -11.38 3.55
N LEU A 153 15.28 -11.49 2.53
CA LEU A 153 15.29 -10.61 1.36
C LEU A 153 13.91 -10.00 1.16
N SER A 154 13.85 -8.75 0.79
CA SER A 154 12.62 -8.08 0.39
C SER A 154 12.85 -7.17 -0.81
N LEU A 155 11.95 -7.26 -1.77
CA LEU A 155 11.86 -6.41 -2.94
C LEU A 155 10.48 -5.75 -2.96
N ARG A 156 10.44 -4.44 -3.15
CA ARG A 156 9.21 -3.70 -3.45
C ARG A 156 9.42 -2.88 -4.70
N VAL A 157 8.53 -3.04 -5.66
CA VAL A 157 8.43 -2.18 -6.85
C VAL A 157 7.04 -1.58 -6.85
N LYS A 158 6.95 -0.26 -7.01
CA LYS A 158 5.70 0.47 -7.08
C LYS A 158 5.77 1.47 -8.23
N LEU A 159 4.98 1.21 -9.25
CA LEU A 159 4.87 2.05 -10.44
C LEU A 159 3.52 2.73 -10.40
N TYR A 160 3.48 4.06 -10.43
CA TYR A 160 2.21 4.76 -10.40
C TYR A 160 2.18 5.98 -11.29
N GLU A 161 0.99 6.26 -11.79
CA GLU A 161 0.72 7.31 -12.73
C GLU A 161 -0.44 8.16 -12.23
N ARG A 162 -0.33 9.47 -12.40
CA ARG A 162 -1.39 10.43 -12.15
C ARG A 162 -1.73 11.12 -13.46
N GLY A 163 -3.03 11.28 -13.72
CA GLY A 163 -3.52 11.90 -14.94
C GLY A 163 -4.71 12.82 -14.70
N GLN A 164 -4.97 13.68 -15.66
CA GLN A 164 -6.24 14.41 -15.79
C GLN A 164 -7.23 13.49 -16.49
N LEU A 165 -8.47 13.47 -16.02
CA LEU A 165 -9.51 12.59 -16.52
C LEU A 165 -10.67 13.42 -17.04
N SER A 166 -11.16 13.11 -18.23
CA SER A 166 -12.50 13.51 -18.71
C SER A 166 -13.38 12.25 -18.67
N TRP A 167 -14.19 12.12 -17.63
CA TRP A 167 -14.99 10.92 -17.41
C TRP A 167 -16.05 10.72 -18.50
N ARG A 168 -16.68 11.80 -18.98
CA ARG A 168 -17.71 11.73 -20.02
C ARG A 168 -17.18 11.24 -21.36
N GLU A 169 -15.96 11.63 -21.72
CA GLU A 169 -15.30 11.23 -22.93
C GLU A 169 -14.46 9.95 -22.77
N PHE A 170 -14.35 9.48 -21.54
CA PHE A 170 -13.47 8.38 -21.14
C PHE A 170 -12.02 8.58 -21.64
N LYS A 171 -11.56 9.83 -21.59
CA LYS A 171 -10.21 10.23 -21.98
C LYS A 171 -9.38 10.55 -20.75
N GLU A 172 -8.16 10.06 -20.76
CA GLU A 172 -7.17 10.31 -19.73
C GLU A 172 -5.91 10.91 -20.35
N ARG A 173 -5.40 11.95 -19.72
CA ARG A 173 -4.13 12.57 -20.07
C ARG A 173 -3.17 12.38 -18.90
N PRO A 174 -2.16 11.49 -19.02
CA PRO A 174 -1.16 11.32 -17.99
C PRO A 174 -0.38 12.63 -17.74
N VAL A 175 -0.03 12.90 -16.48
CA VAL A 175 0.71 14.10 -16.07
C VAL A 175 2.05 13.72 -15.46
N ASN A 176 2.05 12.78 -14.50
CA ASN A 176 3.24 12.33 -13.82
C ASN A 176 3.30 10.80 -13.78
N TYR A 177 4.50 10.27 -13.86
CA TYR A 177 4.80 8.87 -13.62
C TYR A 177 5.91 8.74 -12.58
N PHE A 178 5.78 7.76 -11.69
CA PHE A 178 6.71 7.49 -10.61
C PHE A 178 7.13 6.03 -10.62
N ASP A 179 8.43 5.82 -10.48
CA ASP A 179 9.05 4.50 -10.32
C ASP A 179 9.72 4.47 -8.93
N ASP A 180 9.09 3.76 -8.00
CA ASP A 180 9.52 3.59 -6.61
C ASP A 180 10.00 2.15 -6.41
N ARG A 181 11.24 1.98 -6.00
CA ARG A 181 11.85 0.68 -5.77
C ARG A 181 12.55 0.63 -4.42
N THR A 182 12.31 -0.43 -3.68
CA THR A 182 13.02 -0.73 -2.45
C THR A 182 13.58 -2.14 -2.52
N TYR A 183 14.85 -2.27 -2.25
CA TYR A 183 15.55 -3.53 -2.09
C TYR A 183 16.10 -3.57 -0.68
N TRP A 184 15.87 -4.66 0.01
CA TRP A 184 16.39 -4.87 1.35
C TRP A 184 16.80 -6.31 1.51
N GLY A 185 17.96 -6.52 2.16
CA GLY A 185 18.47 -7.83 2.48
C GLY A 185 19.22 -7.79 3.79
N GLN A 186 19.09 -8.86 4.60
CA GLN A 186 19.82 -8.99 5.86
C GLN A 186 20.20 -10.44 6.15
N PHE A 187 21.31 -10.60 6.79
CA PHE A 187 21.67 -11.82 7.49
C PHE A 187 21.21 -11.73 8.94
N ARG A 188 20.50 -12.74 9.38
CA ARG A 188 19.97 -12.86 10.74
C ARG A 188 20.64 -14.04 11.42
N TYR A 189 21.23 -13.79 12.59
CA TYR A 189 21.90 -14.78 13.43
C TYR A 189 21.19 -14.89 14.77
N THR A 190 20.73 -16.10 15.09
CA THR A 190 20.01 -16.43 16.34
C THR A 190 20.82 -17.49 17.10
N PRO A 191 21.77 -17.08 17.97
CA PRO A 191 22.60 -18.02 18.73
C PRO A 191 21.83 -18.90 19.70
N ASN A 192 20.74 -18.35 20.27
CA ASN A 192 19.82 -19.05 21.16
C ASN A 192 18.41 -18.46 21.02
N ALA A 193 17.43 -19.10 21.65
CA ALA A 193 16.00 -18.71 21.52
C ALA A 193 15.66 -17.29 22.01
N GLY A 194 16.55 -16.68 22.81
CA GLY A 194 16.28 -15.35 23.39
C GLY A 194 17.06 -14.21 22.72
N LEU A 195 17.96 -14.49 21.77
CA LEU A 195 18.83 -13.46 21.22
C LEU A 195 18.93 -13.58 19.69
N THR A 196 18.68 -12.47 19.01
CA THR A 196 18.79 -12.37 17.55
C THR A 196 19.57 -11.11 17.18
N PHE A 197 20.52 -11.27 16.27
CA PHE A 197 21.25 -10.20 15.62
C PHE A 197 20.90 -10.20 14.13
N ALA A 198 20.74 -9.03 13.53
CA ALA A 198 20.68 -8.94 12.09
C ALA A 198 21.49 -7.75 11.58
N VAL A 199 22.16 -7.96 10.47
CA VAL A 199 22.86 -6.92 9.71
C VAL A 199 22.45 -7.01 8.26
N GLY A 200 22.19 -5.88 7.67
CA GLY A 200 21.65 -5.82 6.31
C GLY A 200 22.03 -4.57 5.57
N PHE A 201 21.44 -4.45 4.41
CA PHE A 201 21.59 -3.30 3.54
C PHE A 201 20.23 -2.97 2.92
N ARG A 202 19.93 -1.68 2.82
CA ARG A 202 18.75 -1.18 2.15
C ARG A 202 19.15 -0.25 1.01
N TYR A 203 18.46 -0.37 -0.11
CA TYR A 203 18.49 0.56 -1.21
C TYR A 203 17.06 0.97 -1.54
N PHE A 204 16.81 2.27 -1.62
CA PHE A 204 15.55 2.87 -2.04
C PHE A 204 15.81 3.81 -3.19
N SER A 205 14.94 3.84 -4.19
CA SER A 205 14.96 4.87 -5.24
C SER A 205 13.55 5.26 -5.64
N LEU A 206 13.33 6.57 -5.78
CA LEU A 206 12.11 7.15 -6.33
C LEU A 206 12.50 8.00 -7.53
N THR A 207 12.10 7.58 -8.73
CA THR A 207 12.30 8.34 -9.97
C THR A 207 10.97 8.93 -10.42
N ARG A 208 10.95 10.22 -10.65
CA ARG A 208 9.80 10.95 -11.16
C ARG A 208 10.03 11.33 -12.61
N PHE A 209 8.97 11.15 -13.41
CA PHE A 209 8.89 11.59 -14.80
C PHE A 209 7.66 12.50 -14.97
N GLN A 210 7.76 13.47 -15.83
CA GLN A 210 6.65 14.28 -16.30
C GLN A 210 6.30 13.85 -17.73
N TYR A 211 5.03 13.99 -18.11
CA TYR A 211 4.63 13.77 -19.49
C TYR A 211 4.66 15.08 -20.28
N ASN A 212 5.42 15.08 -21.36
CA ASN A 212 5.36 16.11 -22.41
C ASN A 212 4.62 15.50 -23.60
N VAL A 213 3.33 15.86 -23.74
CA VAL A 213 2.37 15.27 -24.68
C VAL A 213 2.16 13.78 -24.38
N GLN A 214 2.92 12.87 -24.95
CA GLN A 214 2.85 11.41 -24.72
C GLN A 214 4.19 10.79 -24.28
N GLU A 215 5.26 11.58 -24.29
CA GLU A 215 6.59 11.10 -23.92
C GLU A 215 6.87 11.34 -22.44
N ARG A 216 7.50 10.36 -21.79
CA ARG A 216 7.99 10.48 -20.43
C ARG A 216 9.34 11.18 -20.43
N VAL A 217 9.40 12.35 -19.83
CA VAL A 217 10.63 13.10 -19.64
C VAL A 217 11.07 12.96 -18.18
N PHE A 218 12.32 12.61 -17.97
CA PHE A 218 12.91 12.54 -16.64
C PHE A 218 12.83 13.90 -15.93
N ASP A 219 12.38 13.89 -14.68
CA ASP A 219 12.23 15.09 -13.84
C ASP A 219 13.24 15.07 -12.68
N ASN A 220 13.13 14.06 -11.80
CA ASN A 220 13.96 13.98 -10.61
C ASN A 220 14.14 12.53 -10.16
N ARG A 221 15.23 12.27 -9.44
CA ARG A 221 15.48 10.99 -8.76
C ARG A 221 16.01 11.24 -7.36
N LEU A 222 15.38 10.57 -6.39
CA LEU A 222 15.84 10.44 -5.03
C LEU A 222 16.32 9.00 -4.83
N ALA A 223 17.50 8.80 -4.24
CA ALA A 223 17.96 7.47 -3.85
C ALA A 223 18.58 7.50 -2.47
N ASN A 224 18.23 6.51 -1.65
CA ASN A 224 18.77 6.30 -0.32
C ASN A 224 19.35 4.90 -0.24
N TYR A 225 20.55 4.75 0.32
CA TYR A 225 21.16 3.43 0.48
C TYR A 225 22.08 3.40 1.69
N GLY A 226 22.14 2.24 2.33
CA GLY A 226 23.02 2.08 3.46
C GLY A 226 22.75 0.86 4.33
N PRO A 227 23.62 0.62 5.32
CA PRO A 227 23.50 -0.50 6.23
C PRO A 227 22.34 -0.36 7.21
N THR A 228 21.83 -1.51 7.64
CA THR A 228 20.83 -1.66 8.69
C THR A 228 21.32 -2.66 9.72
N CYS A 229 20.94 -2.48 10.99
CA CYS A 229 21.22 -3.45 12.04
C CYS A 229 20.00 -3.59 12.96
N LEU A 230 19.91 -4.77 13.59
CA LEU A 230 18.87 -5.09 14.56
C LEU A 230 19.45 -6.03 15.62
N VAL A 231 19.13 -5.76 16.88
CA VAL A 231 19.34 -6.65 18.01
C VAL A 231 18.02 -6.84 18.73
N GLU A 232 17.59 -8.06 18.86
CA GLU A 232 16.42 -8.46 19.61
C GLU A 232 16.86 -9.38 20.73
N TRP A 233 16.48 -9.05 21.97
CA TRP A 233 16.75 -9.85 23.13
C TRP A 233 15.48 -10.06 23.95
N SER A 234 15.09 -11.32 24.12
CA SER A 234 13.99 -11.76 24.98
C SER A 234 14.58 -12.35 26.26
N ALA A 235 14.66 -11.58 27.31
CA ALA A 235 15.19 -11.99 28.61
C ALA A 235 14.26 -13.01 29.32
N SER A 236 12.94 -12.87 29.10
CA SER A 236 11.88 -13.78 29.59
C SER A 236 10.75 -13.82 28.59
N ARG A 237 9.65 -14.53 28.91
CA ARG A 237 8.41 -14.50 28.11
C ARG A 237 7.79 -13.11 28.04
N ASP A 238 7.98 -12.34 29.10
CA ASP A 238 7.30 -11.05 29.32
C ASP A 238 8.25 -9.84 29.13
N THR A 239 9.55 -10.10 28.87
CA THR A 239 10.55 -9.04 28.72
C THR A 239 11.27 -9.16 27.37
N ARG A 240 11.10 -8.17 26.53
CA ARG A 240 11.74 -8.09 25.20
C ARG A 240 12.36 -6.72 25.00
N LEU A 241 13.61 -6.69 24.59
CA LEU A 241 14.33 -5.51 24.14
C LEU A 241 14.54 -5.62 22.64
N LEU A 242 14.21 -4.57 21.90
CA LEU A 242 14.48 -4.43 20.47
C LEU A 242 15.28 -3.15 20.26
N VAL A 243 16.47 -3.27 19.67
CA VAL A 243 17.28 -2.15 19.21
C VAL A 243 17.45 -2.27 17.71
N SER A 244 17.09 -1.26 16.98
CA SER A 244 17.28 -1.20 15.52
C SER A 244 17.94 0.10 15.12
N GLY A 245 18.77 0.05 14.09
CA GLY A 245 19.45 1.22 13.58
C GLY A 245 19.71 1.12 12.09
N TRP A 246 19.88 2.26 11.46
CA TRP A 246 20.29 2.36 10.08
C TRP A 246 21.09 3.65 9.85
N TYR A 247 21.94 3.60 8.86
CA TYR A 247 22.67 4.75 8.33
C TYR A 247 22.51 4.75 6.82
N GLU A 248 22.07 5.86 6.24
CA GLU A 248 21.83 5.97 4.81
C GLU A 248 22.47 7.21 4.22
N VAL A 249 22.98 7.06 3.02
CA VAL A 249 23.36 8.16 2.15
C VAL A 249 22.17 8.46 1.25
N GLN A 250 21.68 9.69 1.30
CA GLN A 250 20.64 10.19 0.43
C GLN A 250 21.25 11.00 -0.68
N THR A 251 20.87 10.72 -1.92
CA THR A 251 21.26 11.47 -3.11
C THR A 251 20.03 11.93 -3.87
N GLN A 252 20.05 13.15 -4.37
CA GLN A 252 19.00 13.73 -5.18
C GLN A 252 19.58 14.36 -6.44
N THR A 253 18.89 14.27 -7.57
CA THR A 253 19.32 14.89 -8.82
C THR A 253 19.53 16.40 -8.64
N GLY A 254 20.73 16.87 -8.94
CA GLY A 254 21.09 18.29 -8.82
C GLY A 254 21.31 18.81 -7.39
N GLY A 255 21.20 17.95 -6.38
CA GLY A 255 21.44 18.28 -4.96
C GLY A 255 22.72 17.66 -4.40
N PRO A 256 23.18 18.11 -3.23
CA PRO A 256 24.27 17.46 -2.50
C PRO A 256 23.84 16.08 -1.98
N SER A 257 24.82 15.22 -1.68
CA SER A 257 24.59 14.01 -0.91
C SER A 257 24.50 14.34 0.57
N GLU A 258 23.52 13.77 1.25
CA GLU A 258 23.33 13.93 2.69
C GLU A 258 23.40 12.58 3.38
N SER A 259 23.85 12.57 4.64
CA SER A 259 23.88 11.36 5.48
C SER A 259 22.80 11.47 6.54
N ILE A 260 22.01 10.43 6.65
CA ILE A 260 20.90 10.34 7.61
C ILE A 260 21.08 9.08 8.43
N SER A 261 20.91 9.16 9.74
CA SER A 261 20.96 7.98 10.62
C SER A 261 19.82 8.01 11.63
N ASN A 262 19.44 6.82 12.06
CA ASN A 262 18.44 6.65 13.12
C ASN A 262 18.78 5.42 13.97
N VAL A 263 18.54 5.53 15.27
CA VAL A 263 18.58 4.42 16.22
C VAL A 263 17.30 4.45 17.04
N ALA A 264 16.58 3.35 17.04
CA ALA A 264 15.35 3.17 17.82
C ALA A 264 15.53 2.03 18.83
N MET A 265 15.04 2.26 20.05
CA MET A 265 15.01 1.23 21.09
C MET A 265 13.58 1.09 21.61
N SER A 266 13.11 -0.13 21.74
CA SER A 266 11.81 -0.48 22.31
C SER A 266 12.01 -1.54 23.39
N ILE A 267 11.38 -1.33 24.54
CA ILE A 267 11.36 -2.29 25.65
C ILE A 267 9.88 -2.63 25.90
N VAL A 268 9.57 -3.91 25.89
CA VAL A 268 8.25 -4.45 26.24
C VAL A 268 8.42 -5.19 27.56
N LEU A 269 7.64 -4.78 28.56
CA LEU A 269 7.57 -5.42 29.88
C LEU A 269 6.14 -5.92 30.08
N GLY A 270 5.96 -7.22 30.21
CA GLY A 270 4.69 -7.81 30.67
C GLY A 270 4.62 -7.71 32.21
N LEU A 271 3.53 -7.19 32.74
CA LEU A 271 3.21 -7.11 34.16
C LEU A 271 2.31 -8.26 34.58
#